data_67d99de3605b1da05c82196424a1d249
#
_entry.id   67d99de3605b1da05c82196424a1d249
#
_cell.length_a   1.000
_cell.length_b   1.000
_cell.length_c   1.000
_cell.angle_alpha   90.00
_cell.angle_beta   90.00
_cell.angle_gamma   90.00
#
_symmetry.space_group_name_H-M   'P 1'
#
loop_
_entity.id
_entity.type
_entity.pdbx_description
1 polymer ?
#
loop_
_entity_poly.entity_id
_entity_poly.type
_entity_poly.pdbx_seq_one_letter_code
_entity_poly.pdbx_strand_id
1 'polypeptide(L)'
;MAYSKAVLDHYENPRNVGKLEIDDSIGTGMVGAPACGDVMKLQIKVENGIIIDAKFKTYGCGSAIASSSLVTEWVKGKTLDAATSIKNSQIAEELALPPVKIHCSILAEDAIKAAVADYRSKH
;
A
#
# COMPACT_ATOMS: atom_id res chain seq x y z
N MET A 1 -1.54 -9.86 -21.25
CA MET A 1 -1.46 -10.60 -19.99
C MET A 1 -2.77 -10.50 -19.24
N ALA A 2 -3.30 -11.63 -18.80
CA ALA A 2 -4.57 -11.62 -18.08
C ALA A 2 -4.33 -11.37 -16.57
N TYR A 3 -5.04 -10.41 -16.02
CA TYR A 3 -5.03 -10.18 -14.57
C TYR A 3 -6.12 -11.03 -13.90
N SER A 4 -5.91 -11.36 -12.63
CA SER A 4 -6.91 -12.03 -11.81
C SER A 4 -8.12 -11.13 -11.59
N LYS A 5 -9.23 -11.75 -11.14
CA LYS A 5 -10.43 -10.99 -10.76
C LYS A 5 -10.14 -10.00 -9.63
N ALA A 6 -9.27 -10.38 -8.69
CA ALA A 6 -8.91 -9.51 -7.58
C ALA A 6 -8.16 -8.27 -8.08
N VAL A 7 -7.22 -8.42 -9.02
CA VAL A 7 -6.52 -7.29 -9.61
C VAL A 7 -7.49 -6.38 -10.35
N LEU A 8 -8.35 -6.95 -11.18
CA LEU A 8 -9.33 -6.18 -11.94
C LEU A 8 -10.30 -5.43 -11.04
N ASP A 9 -10.77 -6.07 -9.97
CA ASP A 9 -11.66 -5.43 -9.01
C ASP A 9 -11.00 -4.22 -8.34
N HIS A 10 -9.79 -4.38 -7.83
CA HIS A 10 -9.07 -3.28 -7.19
C HIS A 10 -8.64 -2.21 -8.18
N TYR A 11 -8.39 -2.56 -9.44
CA TYR A 11 -8.03 -1.59 -10.47
C TYR A 11 -9.24 -0.77 -10.92
N GLU A 12 -10.38 -1.43 -11.16
CA GLU A 12 -11.60 -0.75 -11.61
C GLU A 12 -12.31 0.01 -10.48
N ASN A 13 -12.21 -0.51 -9.26
CA ASN A 13 -12.85 0.08 -8.08
C ASN A 13 -11.82 0.23 -6.95
N PRO A 14 -10.79 1.07 -7.15
CA PRO A 14 -9.75 1.21 -6.12
C PRO A 14 -10.33 1.80 -4.84
N ARG A 15 -9.92 1.22 -3.71
CA ARG A 15 -10.36 1.63 -2.39
C ARG A 15 -9.38 2.63 -1.82
N ASN A 16 -9.90 3.62 -1.08
CA ASN A 16 -9.07 4.54 -0.31
C ASN A 16 -8.07 5.34 -1.16
N VAL A 17 -8.47 5.69 -2.39
CA VAL A 17 -7.66 6.58 -3.24
C VAL A 17 -7.75 8.00 -2.71
N GLY A 18 -6.62 8.69 -2.67
CA GLY A 18 -6.58 10.09 -2.26
C GLY A 18 -5.41 10.41 -1.37
N LYS A 19 -5.58 11.42 -0.54
CA LYS A 19 -4.55 11.85 0.41
C LYS A 19 -5.19 12.26 1.72
N LEU A 20 -4.41 12.16 2.80
CA LEU A 20 -4.77 12.65 4.12
C LEU A 20 -4.04 13.95 4.37
N GLU A 21 -4.63 14.84 5.18
CA GLU A 21 -3.95 16.06 5.60
C GLU A 21 -2.78 15.67 6.50
N ILE A 22 -1.61 16.26 6.22
CA ILE A 22 -0.40 15.93 6.96
C ILE A 22 -0.43 16.58 8.34
N ASP A 23 -0.34 15.75 9.38
CA ASP A 23 -0.19 16.17 10.76
C ASP A 23 0.60 15.10 11.51
N ASP A 24 0.72 15.23 12.84
CA ASP A 24 1.51 14.30 13.63
C ASP A 24 0.93 12.88 13.67
N SER A 25 -0.36 12.73 13.37
CA SER A 25 -1.01 11.41 13.33
C SER A 25 -0.84 10.68 12.02
N ILE A 26 -0.24 11.32 11.02
CA ILE A 26 -0.10 10.76 9.67
C ILE A 26 1.32 10.30 9.41
N GLY A 27 1.46 9.05 8.95
CA GLY A 27 2.70 8.54 8.39
C GLY A 27 2.59 8.48 6.88
N THR A 28 3.60 8.95 6.16
CA THR A 28 3.63 8.95 4.70
C THR A 28 4.81 8.14 4.22
N GLY A 29 4.54 7.14 3.38
CA GLY A 29 5.57 6.38 2.70
C GLY A 29 5.47 6.61 1.20
N MET A 30 6.60 6.91 0.55
CA MET A 30 6.66 7.03 -0.89
C MET A 30 7.79 6.14 -1.39
N VAL A 31 7.46 5.24 -2.29
CA VAL A 31 8.41 4.30 -2.87
C VAL A 31 8.22 4.28 -4.38
N GLY A 32 9.24 3.87 -5.10
CA GLY A 32 9.18 3.82 -6.54
C GLY A 32 10.10 2.79 -7.13
N ALA A 33 9.74 2.34 -8.34
CA ALA A 33 10.57 1.50 -9.19
C ALA A 33 10.75 2.24 -10.51
N PRO A 34 11.73 3.13 -10.62
CA PRO A 34 11.89 3.97 -11.82
C PRO A 34 12.01 3.17 -13.12
N ALA A 35 12.61 1.98 -13.06
CA ALA A 35 12.75 1.13 -14.23
C ALA A 35 11.39 0.67 -14.79
N CYS A 36 10.36 0.62 -13.94
CA CYS A 36 9.01 0.22 -14.34
C CYS A 36 8.05 1.41 -14.42
N GLY A 37 8.50 2.61 -14.02
CA GLY A 37 7.66 3.80 -13.99
C GLY A 37 6.62 3.80 -12.88
N ASP A 38 6.71 2.89 -11.92
CA ASP A 38 5.75 2.79 -10.83
C ASP A 38 6.19 3.67 -9.65
N VAL A 39 5.26 4.48 -9.14
CA VAL A 39 5.46 5.28 -7.92
C VAL A 39 4.24 5.07 -7.04
N MET A 40 4.49 4.71 -5.79
CA MET A 40 3.43 4.40 -4.83
C MET A 40 3.59 5.28 -3.59
N LYS A 41 2.54 6.03 -3.27
CA LYS A 41 2.48 6.84 -2.04
C LYS A 41 1.38 6.28 -1.16
N LEU A 42 1.74 5.95 0.07
CA LEU A 42 0.80 5.45 1.07
C LEU A 42 0.81 6.38 2.27
N GLN A 43 -0.37 6.78 2.74
CA GLN A 43 -0.53 7.55 3.97
C GLN A 43 -1.40 6.75 4.93
N ILE A 44 -0.97 6.72 6.19
CA ILE A 44 -1.72 6.06 7.26
C ILE A 44 -2.00 7.08 8.36
N LYS A 45 -3.19 7.00 8.93
CA LYS A 45 -3.56 7.80 10.11
C LYS A 45 -3.60 6.88 11.32
N VAL A 46 -2.86 7.24 12.36
CA VAL A 46 -2.69 6.39 13.55
C VAL A 46 -3.26 7.09 14.78
N GLU A 47 -4.09 6.37 15.54
CA GLU A 47 -4.58 6.82 16.85
C GLU A 47 -4.45 5.64 17.82
N ASN A 48 -3.86 5.92 18.99
CA ASN A 48 -3.67 4.90 20.04
C ASN A 48 -2.92 3.66 19.54
N GLY A 49 -1.96 3.87 18.64
CA GLY A 49 -1.15 2.78 18.08
C GLY A 49 -1.85 1.94 17.03
N ILE A 50 -3.06 2.33 16.63
CA ILE A 50 -3.85 1.59 15.64
C ILE A 50 -4.09 2.47 14.42
N ILE A 51 -3.93 1.87 13.24
CA ILE A 51 -4.18 2.55 11.97
C ILE A 51 -5.69 2.65 11.76
N ILE A 52 -6.22 3.87 11.83
CA ILE A 52 -7.66 4.10 11.72
C ILE A 52 -8.09 4.49 10.31
N ASP A 53 -7.16 4.94 9.49
CA ASP A 53 -7.43 5.27 8.09
C ASP A 53 -6.17 5.11 7.26
N ALA A 54 -6.35 4.90 5.96
CA ALA A 54 -5.25 4.79 5.02
C ALA A 54 -5.72 5.28 3.66
N LYS A 55 -4.85 6.00 2.97
CA LYS A 55 -5.10 6.49 1.61
C LYS A 55 -3.87 6.26 0.75
N PHE A 56 -4.07 6.08 -0.53
CA PHE A 56 -2.94 5.94 -1.43
C PHE A 56 -3.11 6.78 -2.70
N LYS A 57 -2.00 7.06 -3.33
CA LYS A 57 -1.94 7.61 -4.67
C LYS A 57 -0.79 6.94 -5.39
N THR A 58 -1.09 6.25 -6.47
CA THR A 58 -0.12 5.43 -7.18
C THR A 58 -0.16 5.76 -8.68
N TYR A 59 1.03 5.91 -9.24
CA TYR A 59 1.22 6.02 -10.67
C TYR A 59 1.94 4.77 -11.15
N GLY A 60 1.37 4.09 -12.14
CA GLY A 60 1.97 2.86 -12.65
C GLY A 60 0.95 1.93 -13.27
N CYS A 61 1.29 0.66 -13.35
CA CYS A 61 0.44 -0.35 -13.97
C CYS A 61 -0.76 -0.73 -13.06
N GLY A 62 -1.71 -1.47 -13.63
CA GLY A 62 -2.88 -1.93 -12.89
C GLY A 62 -2.54 -2.75 -11.66
N SER A 63 -1.45 -3.55 -11.72
CA SER A 63 -1.00 -4.34 -10.57
C SER A 63 -0.50 -3.45 -9.43
N ALA A 64 0.17 -2.33 -9.76
CA ALA A 64 0.62 -1.39 -8.73
C ALA A 64 -0.56 -0.72 -8.05
N ILE A 65 -1.57 -0.30 -8.80
CA ILE A 65 -2.79 0.31 -8.26
C ILE A 65 -3.54 -0.71 -7.41
N ALA A 66 -3.69 -1.95 -7.90
CA ALA A 66 -4.38 -3.00 -7.16
C ALA A 66 -3.66 -3.35 -5.86
N SER A 67 -2.33 -3.44 -5.88
CA SER A 67 -1.54 -3.72 -4.68
C SER A 67 -1.71 -2.61 -3.64
N SER A 68 -1.69 -1.35 -4.07
CA SER A 68 -1.90 -0.21 -3.19
C SER A 68 -3.30 -0.22 -2.57
N SER A 69 -4.32 -0.47 -3.38
CA SER A 69 -5.71 -0.55 -2.93
C SER A 69 -5.89 -1.65 -1.89
N LEU A 70 -5.40 -2.85 -2.15
CA LEU A 70 -5.49 -3.98 -1.23
C LEU A 70 -4.80 -3.66 0.10
N VAL A 71 -3.61 -3.10 0.04
CA VAL A 71 -2.84 -2.75 1.25
C VAL A 71 -3.59 -1.76 2.12
N THR A 72 -4.24 -0.76 1.53
CA THR A 72 -5.02 0.20 2.33
C THR A 72 -6.14 -0.47 3.09
N GLU A 73 -6.78 -1.49 2.51
CA GLU A 73 -7.80 -2.25 3.21
C GLU A 73 -7.20 -3.10 4.34
N TRP A 74 -6.04 -3.71 4.08
CA TRP A 74 -5.42 -4.63 5.04
C TRP A 74 -4.84 -3.92 6.26
N VAL A 75 -4.32 -2.71 6.11
CA VAL A 75 -3.69 -2.01 7.24
C VAL A 75 -4.69 -1.35 8.18
N LYS A 76 -5.88 -1.04 7.72
CA LYS A 76 -6.91 -0.43 8.57
C LYS A 76 -7.29 -1.36 9.70
N GLY A 77 -7.31 -0.83 10.93
CA GLY A 77 -7.65 -1.59 12.12
C GLY A 77 -6.50 -2.39 12.70
N LYS A 78 -5.32 -2.34 12.10
CA LYS A 78 -4.13 -3.05 12.60
C LYS A 78 -3.23 -2.12 13.37
N THR A 79 -2.47 -2.72 14.31
CA THR A 79 -1.37 -2.00 14.98
C THR A 79 -0.24 -1.78 13.97
N LEU A 80 0.68 -0.86 14.30
CA LEU A 80 1.84 -0.61 13.45
C LEU A 80 2.67 -1.88 13.22
N ASP A 81 2.87 -2.67 14.28
CA ASP A 81 3.63 -3.92 14.17
C ASP A 81 2.92 -4.94 13.28
N ALA A 82 1.61 -5.07 13.41
CA ALA A 82 0.83 -5.98 12.58
C ALA A 82 0.89 -5.56 11.10
N ALA A 83 0.83 -4.25 10.84
CA ALA A 83 0.92 -3.72 9.48
C ALA A 83 2.29 -4.03 8.86
N THR A 84 3.38 -3.84 9.60
CA THR A 84 4.73 -4.13 9.09
C THR A 84 5.00 -5.62 8.95
N SER A 85 4.16 -6.47 9.51
CA SER A 85 4.25 -7.92 9.35
C SER A 85 3.63 -8.43 8.06
N ILE A 86 2.92 -7.58 7.33
CA ILE A 86 2.36 -7.95 6.03
C ILE A 86 3.51 -8.15 5.04
N LYS A 87 3.53 -9.33 4.40
CA LYS A 87 4.60 -9.68 3.47
C LYS A 87 4.13 -9.54 2.02
N ASN A 88 5.07 -9.22 1.14
CA ASN A 88 4.78 -9.10 -0.28
C ASN A 88 4.22 -10.41 -0.86
N SER A 89 4.65 -11.55 -0.33
CA SER A 89 4.12 -12.85 -0.76
C SER A 89 2.62 -12.98 -0.51
N GLN A 90 2.12 -12.43 0.60
CA GLN A 90 0.69 -12.43 0.92
C GLN A 90 -0.10 -11.57 -0.07
N ILE A 91 0.45 -10.41 -0.42
CA ILE A 91 -0.16 -9.49 -1.40
C ILE A 91 -0.20 -10.15 -2.78
N ALA A 92 0.92 -10.70 -3.20
CA ALA A 92 1.03 -11.37 -4.50
C ALA A 92 0.09 -12.57 -4.62
N GLU A 93 -0.05 -13.32 -3.54
CA GLU A 93 -0.93 -14.50 -3.50
C GLU A 93 -2.40 -14.08 -3.58
N GLU A 94 -2.81 -13.08 -2.78
CA GLU A 94 -4.19 -12.59 -2.76
C GLU A 94 -4.63 -12.06 -4.12
N LEU A 95 -3.73 -11.34 -4.80
CA LEU A 95 -4.00 -10.77 -6.12
C LEU A 95 -3.68 -11.74 -7.26
N ALA A 96 -3.11 -12.90 -6.95
CA ALA A 96 -2.65 -13.87 -7.95
C ALA A 96 -1.80 -13.18 -9.03
N LEU A 97 -0.81 -12.39 -8.59
CA LEU A 97 0.04 -11.63 -9.50
C LEU A 97 0.91 -12.55 -10.36
N PRO A 98 1.02 -12.27 -11.66
CA PRO A 98 1.96 -13.01 -12.49
C PRO A 98 3.41 -12.68 -12.08
N PRO A 99 4.38 -13.60 -12.35
CA PRO A 99 5.76 -13.41 -11.91
C PRO A 99 6.37 -12.06 -12.31
N VAL A 100 6.03 -11.55 -13.48
CA VAL A 100 6.57 -10.28 -13.98
C VAL A 100 6.03 -9.06 -13.22
N LYS A 101 5.00 -9.25 -12.38
CA LYS A 101 4.35 -8.17 -11.61
C LYS A 101 4.56 -8.29 -10.11
N ILE A 102 5.35 -9.25 -9.66
CA ILE A 102 5.64 -9.44 -8.22
C ILE A 102 6.27 -8.17 -7.61
N HIS A 103 7.02 -7.40 -8.40
CA HIS A 103 7.63 -6.16 -7.90
C HIS A 103 6.58 -5.18 -7.34
N CYS A 104 5.34 -5.22 -7.84
CA CYS A 104 4.28 -4.35 -7.32
C CYS A 104 3.93 -4.68 -5.88
N SER A 105 3.94 -5.98 -5.52
CA SER A 105 3.69 -6.40 -4.14
C SER A 105 4.86 -6.01 -3.23
N ILE A 106 6.08 -6.06 -3.74
CA ILE A 106 7.27 -5.62 -3.00
C ILE A 106 7.20 -4.12 -2.72
N LEU A 107 6.80 -3.32 -3.70
CA LEU A 107 6.60 -1.89 -3.51
C LEU A 107 5.54 -1.61 -2.45
N ALA A 108 4.43 -2.35 -2.45
CA ALA A 108 3.37 -2.18 -1.47
C ALA A 108 3.86 -2.50 -0.05
N GLU A 109 4.62 -3.57 0.12
CA GLU A 109 5.23 -3.90 1.40
C GLU A 109 6.17 -2.78 1.87
N ASP A 110 7.01 -2.28 0.97
CA ASP A 110 7.95 -1.20 1.27
C ASP A 110 7.21 0.10 1.61
N ALA A 111 6.09 0.38 0.95
CA ALA A 111 5.28 1.56 1.24
C ALA A 111 4.70 1.52 2.66
N ILE A 112 4.25 0.34 3.11
CA ILE A 112 3.79 0.16 4.49
C ILE A 112 4.91 0.47 5.47
N LYS A 113 6.08 -0.11 5.26
CA LYS A 113 7.24 0.08 6.13
C LYS A 113 7.67 1.54 6.16
N ALA A 114 7.69 2.20 5.01
CA ALA A 114 8.06 3.61 4.90
C ALA A 114 7.06 4.51 5.64
N ALA A 115 5.76 4.24 5.50
CA ALA A 115 4.72 5.02 6.18
C ALA A 115 4.80 4.87 7.70
N VAL A 116 5.03 3.65 8.18
CA VAL A 116 5.19 3.37 9.63
C VAL A 116 6.45 4.05 10.16
N ALA A 117 7.56 3.98 9.41
CA ALA A 117 8.82 4.61 9.81
C ALA A 117 8.66 6.14 9.89
N ASP A 118 7.96 6.75 8.93
CA ASP A 118 7.69 8.19 8.95
C ASP A 118 6.87 8.58 10.19
N TYR A 119 5.82 7.82 10.48
CA TYR A 119 5.01 8.06 11.68
C TYR A 119 5.87 7.96 12.96
N ARG A 120 6.67 6.90 13.07
CA ARG A 120 7.52 6.67 14.25
C ARG A 120 8.58 7.76 14.40
N SER A 121 9.05 8.35 13.31
CA SER A 121 10.05 9.41 13.38
C SER A 121 9.50 10.71 13.99
N LYS A 122 8.19 10.86 14.03
CA LYS A 122 7.49 12.02 14.61
C LYS A 122 7.12 11.82 16.08
N HIS A 123 7.36 10.63 16.60
CA HIS A 123 6.92 10.26 17.96
C HIS A 123 7.99 9.60 18.81
#